data_52d42dd725167db514e2bd8856579fbb
#
_entry.id   52d42dd725167db514e2bd8856579fbb
#
_cell.length_a   1.000
_cell.length_b   1.000
_cell.length_c   1.000
_cell.angle_alpha   90.00
_cell.angle_beta   90.00
_cell.angle_gamma   90.00
#
_symmetry.space_group_name_H-M   'P 1'
#
loop_
_entity.id
_entity.type
_entity.pdbx_description
1 polymer ?
#
loop_
_entity_poly.entity_id
_entity_poly.type
_entity_poly.pdbx_seq_one_letter_code
_entity_poly.pdbx_strand_id
1 'polypeptide(L)'
;MKTNEVKCNNIVFGGEALPFIGGPCVIENRDHVLKMAEAVLSITDKLGIPFIFKASFDKANRTSIDSFRGNGLDEGLKILQEVKDSFQISITTDIHHPEHAKSVSDVVDILQIPAFLCRQTDLLIAAGETGKVVNVKKGQFLSPYKV
;
A
#
# COMPACT_ATOMS: atom_id res chain seq x y z
N MET A 1 17.44 19.80 0.16
CA MET A 1 17.09 18.96 1.33
C MET A 1 17.85 17.65 1.22
N LYS A 2 18.48 17.19 2.30
CA LYS A 2 19.08 15.86 2.30
C LYS A 2 17.95 14.86 2.50
N THR A 3 17.63 14.07 1.47
CA THR A 3 16.66 12.99 1.58
C THR A 3 17.28 11.84 2.37
N ASN A 4 16.56 11.32 3.38
CA ASN A 4 16.95 10.09 4.05
C ASN A 4 16.46 8.90 3.22
N GLU A 5 17.31 7.91 3.04
CA GLU A 5 16.90 6.65 2.43
C GLU A 5 15.98 5.86 3.34
N VAL A 6 14.93 5.29 2.76
CA VAL A 6 14.02 4.34 3.42
C VAL A 6 14.10 3.01 2.69
N LYS A 7 14.40 1.94 3.44
CA LYS A 7 14.55 0.58 2.88
C LYS A 7 13.31 -0.25 3.15
N CYS A 8 12.81 -0.89 2.10
CA CYS A 8 11.75 -1.88 2.15
C CYS A 8 12.24 -3.14 1.40
N ASN A 9 12.63 -4.17 2.11
CA ASN A 9 13.29 -5.34 1.55
C ASN A 9 14.53 -4.93 0.70
N ASN A 10 14.55 -5.28 -0.58
CA ASN A 10 15.61 -4.89 -1.54
C ASN A 10 15.36 -3.54 -2.23
N ILE A 11 14.28 -2.85 -1.91
CA ILE A 11 13.88 -1.58 -2.54
C ILE A 11 14.30 -0.41 -1.65
N VAL A 12 14.92 0.62 -2.24
CA VAL A 12 15.38 1.83 -1.55
C VAL A 12 14.64 3.03 -2.11
N PHE A 13 13.88 3.71 -1.25
CA PHE A 13 13.29 5.02 -1.55
C PHE A 13 14.30 6.12 -1.23
N GLY A 14 14.41 7.12 -2.09
CA GLY A 14 15.37 8.22 -1.95
C GLY A 14 16.79 7.87 -2.43
N GLY A 15 17.00 6.69 -3.00
CA GLY A 15 18.21 6.28 -3.70
C GLY A 15 18.24 6.71 -5.17
N GLU A 16 19.11 6.08 -5.98
CA GLU A 16 19.26 6.41 -7.42
C GLU A 16 18.08 5.92 -8.26
N ALA A 17 17.54 4.74 -7.96
CA ALA A 17 16.38 4.20 -8.67
C ALA A 17 15.08 4.81 -8.13
N LEU A 18 14.10 5.02 -9.02
CA LEU A 18 12.75 5.43 -8.66
C LEU A 18 11.84 4.21 -8.55
N PRO A 19 11.48 3.75 -7.33
CA PRO A 19 10.56 2.63 -7.17
C PRO A 19 9.15 2.99 -7.63
N PHE A 20 8.49 2.02 -8.26
CA PHE A 20 7.11 2.14 -8.69
C PHE A 20 6.17 1.38 -7.75
N ILE A 21 5.18 2.09 -7.20
CA ILE A 21 4.08 1.50 -6.42
C ILE A 21 2.83 1.54 -7.30
N GLY A 22 2.30 0.38 -7.67
CA GLY A 22 1.16 0.31 -8.58
C GLY A 22 0.34 -0.96 -8.45
N GLY A 23 -0.86 -0.93 -9.06
CA GLY A 23 -1.81 -2.03 -9.05
C GLY A 23 -3.25 -1.52 -9.15
N PRO A 24 -4.26 -2.39 -9.02
CA PRO A 24 -5.66 -2.01 -9.11
C PRO A 24 -6.06 -1.13 -7.92
N CYS A 25 -6.99 -0.20 -8.16
CA CYS A 25 -7.46 0.72 -7.12
C CYS A 25 -8.02 -0.01 -5.90
N VAL A 26 -8.76 -1.09 -6.14
CA VAL A 26 -9.41 -1.92 -5.12
C VAL A 26 -9.35 -3.38 -5.54
N ILE A 27 -9.34 -4.28 -4.58
CA ILE A 27 -9.48 -5.72 -4.82
C ILE A 27 -10.94 -5.97 -5.23
N GLU A 28 -11.16 -6.24 -6.52
CA GLU A 28 -12.48 -6.60 -7.04
C GLU A 28 -12.74 -8.10 -6.87
N ASN A 29 -11.79 -8.90 -7.28
CA ASN A 29 -11.76 -10.34 -7.06
C ASN A 29 -10.31 -10.86 -7.14
N ARG A 30 -10.10 -12.09 -6.69
CA ARG A 30 -8.81 -12.76 -6.63
C ARG A 30 -8.10 -12.82 -8.00
N ASP A 31 -8.80 -13.31 -9.02
CA ASP A 31 -8.20 -13.58 -10.33
C ASP A 31 -7.79 -12.29 -11.05
N HIS A 32 -8.57 -11.23 -10.90
CA HIS A 32 -8.21 -9.90 -11.41
C HIS A 32 -6.93 -9.38 -10.74
N VAL A 33 -6.82 -9.52 -9.42
CA VAL A 33 -5.65 -9.03 -8.65
C VAL A 33 -4.38 -9.77 -9.06
N LEU A 34 -4.43 -11.11 -9.16
CA LEU A 34 -3.27 -11.92 -9.60
C LEU A 34 -2.84 -11.57 -11.02
N LYS A 35 -3.79 -11.48 -11.96
CA LYS A 35 -3.53 -11.06 -13.34
C LYS A 35 -2.89 -9.68 -13.43
N MET A 36 -3.37 -8.72 -12.63
CA MET A 36 -2.80 -7.37 -12.60
C MET A 36 -1.39 -7.35 -12.00
N ALA A 37 -1.16 -8.13 -10.95
CA ALA A 37 0.17 -8.24 -10.34
C ALA A 37 1.19 -8.82 -11.35
N GLU A 38 0.85 -9.91 -12.03
CA GLU A 38 1.68 -10.52 -13.06
C GLU A 38 1.99 -9.56 -14.22
N ALA A 39 0.96 -8.89 -14.73
CA ALA A 39 1.11 -7.98 -15.86
C ALA A 39 2.01 -6.78 -15.52
N VAL A 40 1.82 -6.15 -14.36
CA VAL A 40 2.63 -5.00 -13.96
C VAL A 40 4.06 -5.44 -13.63
N LEU A 41 4.24 -6.57 -12.92
CA LEU A 41 5.57 -7.13 -12.65
C LEU A 41 6.34 -7.40 -13.94
N SER A 42 5.70 -8.04 -14.93
CA SER A 42 6.34 -8.31 -16.24
C SER A 42 6.81 -7.05 -16.95
N ILE A 43 6.10 -5.93 -16.80
CA ILE A 43 6.50 -4.64 -17.39
C ILE A 43 7.67 -4.03 -16.61
N THR A 44 7.56 -3.99 -15.29
CA THR A 44 8.58 -3.37 -14.43
C THR A 44 9.90 -4.13 -14.47
N ASP A 45 9.87 -5.46 -14.53
CA ASP A 45 11.06 -6.31 -14.68
C ASP A 45 11.80 -6.03 -15.99
N LYS A 46 11.05 -5.93 -17.12
CA LYS A 46 11.65 -5.61 -18.43
C LYS A 46 12.31 -4.23 -18.44
N LEU A 47 11.83 -3.31 -17.63
CA LEU A 47 12.34 -1.94 -17.53
C LEU A 47 13.39 -1.78 -16.43
N GLY A 48 13.65 -2.80 -15.62
CA GLY A 48 14.53 -2.74 -14.46
C GLY A 48 14.03 -1.78 -13.36
N ILE A 49 12.71 -1.61 -13.22
CA ILE A 49 12.11 -0.69 -12.25
C ILE A 49 11.77 -1.46 -10.98
N PRO A 50 12.29 -1.06 -9.79
CA PRO A 50 11.89 -1.65 -8.52
C PRO A 50 10.38 -1.51 -8.30
N PHE A 51 9.69 -2.61 -8.01
CA PHE A 51 8.24 -2.66 -8.01
C PHE A 51 7.66 -3.09 -6.65
N ILE A 52 6.59 -2.40 -6.24
CA ILE A 52 5.77 -2.74 -5.09
C ILE A 52 4.32 -2.82 -5.55
N PHE A 53 3.70 -3.96 -5.37
CA PHE A 53 2.30 -4.13 -5.74
C PHE A 53 1.38 -3.46 -4.72
N LYS A 54 0.35 -2.78 -5.20
CA LYS A 54 -0.63 -2.07 -4.38
C LYS A 54 -2.06 -2.42 -4.76
N ALA A 55 -2.85 -2.85 -3.79
CA ALA A 55 -4.31 -2.89 -3.91
C ALA A 55 -4.96 -2.59 -2.56
N SER A 56 -6.14 -1.97 -2.55
CA SER A 56 -6.89 -1.71 -1.32
C SER A 56 -7.92 -2.79 -1.07
N PHE A 57 -8.02 -3.27 0.16
CA PHE A 57 -9.08 -4.21 0.56
C PHE A 57 -10.41 -3.51 0.82
N ASP A 58 -10.39 -2.21 1.09
CA ASP A 58 -11.56 -1.36 1.27
C ASP A 58 -11.33 0.05 0.71
N LYS A 59 -12.35 0.65 0.15
CA LYS A 59 -12.41 2.05 -0.28
C LYS A 59 -13.36 2.84 0.60
N ALA A 60 -12.86 3.25 1.77
CA ALA A 60 -13.64 3.93 2.80
C ALA A 60 -14.07 5.38 2.43
N ASN A 61 -13.58 5.92 1.31
CA ASN A 61 -13.80 7.32 0.89
C ASN A 61 -14.61 7.45 -0.40
N ARG A 62 -15.56 6.56 -0.64
CA ARG A 62 -16.46 6.65 -1.80
C ARG A 62 -17.41 7.85 -1.71
N THR A 63 -17.80 8.39 -2.87
CA THR A 63 -18.74 9.50 -2.98
C THR A 63 -20.21 9.05 -2.94
N SER A 64 -20.49 7.76 -3.18
CA SER A 64 -21.81 7.16 -3.02
C SER A 64 -21.75 6.00 -2.05
N ILE A 65 -22.79 5.85 -1.22
CA ILE A 65 -22.92 4.75 -0.27
C ILE A 65 -23.09 3.38 -0.98
N ASP A 66 -23.63 3.40 -2.19
CA ASP A 66 -23.86 2.19 -3.00
C ASP A 66 -22.62 1.77 -3.81
N SER A 67 -21.53 2.54 -3.75
CA SER A 67 -20.30 2.19 -4.48
C SER A 67 -19.65 0.94 -3.91
N PHE A 68 -19.12 0.09 -4.79
CA PHE A 68 -18.32 -1.06 -4.39
C PHE A 68 -17.10 -0.60 -3.59
N ARG A 69 -16.91 -1.16 -2.40
CA ARG A 69 -15.85 -0.79 -1.47
C ARG A 69 -14.67 -1.77 -1.45
N GLY A 70 -14.88 -2.99 -1.82
CA GLY A 70 -13.90 -4.08 -1.72
C GLY A 70 -14.46 -5.30 -1.00
N ASN A 71 -13.62 -6.30 -0.76
CA ASN A 71 -14.01 -7.58 -0.17
C ASN A 71 -13.83 -7.62 1.37
N GLY A 72 -13.44 -6.50 1.98
CA GLY A 72 -13.15 -6.42 3.40
C GLY A 72 -11.73 -6.88 3.77
N LEU A 73 -11.40 -6.73 5.06
CA LEU A 73 -10.04 -6.91 5.56
C LEU A 73 -9.54 -8.35 5.38
N ASP A 74 -10.27 -9.32 5.91
CA ASP A 74 -9.79 -10.71 5.99
C ASP A 74 -9.58 -11.34 4.62
N GLU A 75 -10.55 -11.18 3.72
CA GLU A 75 -10.45 -11.71 2.36
C GLU A 75 -9.40 -10.94 1.55
N GLY A 76 -9.35 -9.61 1.71
CA GLY A 76 -8.35 -8.79 1.07
C GLY A 76 -6.92 -9.17 1.47
N LEU A 77 -6.68 -9.44 2.73
CA LEU A 77 -5.35 -9.87 3.21
C LEU A 77 -4.96 -11.25 2.69
N LYS A 78 -5.90 -12.20 2.58
CA LYS A 78 -5.62 -13.52 1.96
C LYS A 78 -5.19 -13.37 0.51
N ILE A 79 -5.89 -12.55 -0.27
CA ILE A 79 -5.56 -12.30 -1.67
C ILE A 79 -4.19 -11.62 -1.80
N LEU A 80 -3.90 -10.62 -0.95
CA LEU A 80 -2.60 -9.95 -0.93
C LEU A 80 -1.46 -10.89 -0.55
N GLN A 81 -1.68 -11.76 0.44
CA GLN A 81 -0.69 -12.78 0.81
C GLN A 81 -0.42 -13.72 -0.37
N GLU A 82 -1.45 -14.16 -1.08
CA GLU A 82 -1.30 -15.00 -2.26
C GLU A 82 -0.49 -14.32 -3.38
N VAL A 83 -0.71 -13.03 -3.64
CA VAL A 83 0.11 -12.25 -4.58
C VAL A 83 1.57 -12.25 -4.14
N LYS A 84 1.83 -12.00 -2.85
CA LYS A 84 3.18 -12.00 -2.29
C LYS A 84 3.89 -13.34 -2.49
N ASP A 85 3.19 -14.43 -2.18
CA ASP A 85 3.73 -15.78 -2.28
C ASP A 85 3.94 -16.23 -3.73
N SER A 86 3.03 -15.86 -4.63
CA SER A 86 3.09 -16.26 -6.04
C SER A 86 4.19 -15.54 -6.82
N PHE A 87 4.40 -14.25 -6.55
CA PHE A 87 5.30 -13.41 -7.34
C PHE A 87 6.55 -12.96 -6.60
N GLN A 88 6.68 -13.27 -5.30
CA GLN A 88 7.82 -12.89 -4.44
C GLN A 88 8.14 -11.38 -4.49
N ILE A 89 7.11 -10.55 -4.51
CA ILE A 89 7.20 -9.09 -4.59
C ILE A 89 6.77 -8.41 -3.28
N SER A 90 7.26 -7.20 -3.06
CA SER A 90 6.82 -6.37 -1.95
C SER A 90 5.40 -5.86 -2.18
N ILE A 91 4.64 -5.74 -1.10
CA ILE A 91 3.22 -5.38 -1.14
C ILE A 91 2.91 -4.21 -0.22
N THR A 92 1.96 -3.39 -0.65
CA THR A 92 1.36 -2.33 0.18
C THR A 92 -0.17 -2.33 0.07
N THR A 93 -0.82 -1.97 1.15
CA THR A 93 -2.25 -1.65 1.20
C THR A 93 -2.51 -0.50 2.16
N ASP A 94 -3.65 0.15 2.04
CA ASP A 94 -4.06 1.21 2.96
C ASP A 94 -4.80 0.66 4.19
N ILE A 95 -4.58 1.28 5.34
CA ILE A 95 -5.30 1.03 6.60
C ILE A 95 -6.18 2.23 6.93
N HIS A 96 -7.33 1.98 7.58
CA HIS A 96 -8.32 3.02 7.86
C HIS A 96 -8.59 3.20 9.36
N HIS A 97 -8.26 2.19 10.18
CA HIS A 97 -8.42 2.18 11.62
C HIS A 97 -7.15 1.66 12.30
N PRO A 98 -6.83 2.10 13.53
CA PRO A 98 -5.67 1.63 14.28
C PRO A 98 -5.63 0.10 14.43
N GLU A 99 -6.78 -0.54 14.60
CA GLU A 99 -6.94 -1.98 14.77
C GLU A 99 -6.49 -2.79 13.54
N HIS A 100 -6.48 -2.17 12.35
CA HIS A 100 -5.99 -2.82 11.13
C HIS A 100 -4.46 -2.98 11.11
N ALA A 101 -3.73 -2.09 11.82
CA ALA A 101 -2.29 -1.98 11.69
C ALA A 101 -1.56 -3.32 11.92
N LYS A 102 -1.93 -4.03 12.99
CA LYS A 102 -1.27 -5.30 13.34
C LYS A 102 -1.52 -6.38 12.28
N SER A 103 -2.78 -6.69 11.97
CA SER A 103 -3.13 -7.76 11.02
C SER A 103 -2.62 -7.46 9.60
N VAL A 104 -2.69 -6.21 9.18
CA VAL A 104 -2.17 -5.79 7.87
C VAL A 104 -0.64 -5.91 7.82
N SER A 105 0.07 -5.52 8.89
CA SER A 105 1.53 -5.60 8.96
C SER A 105 2.09 -7.02 8.90
N ASP A 106 1.30 -8.02 9.26
CA ASP A 106 1.70 -9.42 9.16
C ASP A 106 1.77 -9.90 7.70
N VAL A 107 1.07 -9.23 6.77
CA VAL A 107 1.00 -9.56 5.35
C VAL A 107 1.86 -8.62 4.50
N VAL A 108 1.69 -7.29 4.68
CA VAL A 108 2.30 -6.29 3.79
C VAL A 108 3.68 -5.82 4.28
N ASP A 109 4.44 -5.24 3.37
CA ASP A 109 5.77 -4.68 3.65
C ASP A 109 5.70 -3.18 3.92
N ILE A 110 4.67 -2.51 3.39
CA ILE A 110 4.42 -1.08 3.58
C ILE A 110 2.95 -0.88 3.99
N LEU A 111 2.73 -0.13 5.07
CA LEU A 111 1.41 0.35 5.47
C LEU A 111 1.16 1.71 4.84
N GLN A 112 0.05 1.88 4.11
CA GLN A 112 -0.32 3.18 3.56
C GLN A 112 -1.39 3.86 4.41
N ILE A 113 -1.15 5.12 4.77
CA ILE A 113 -2.14 5.99 5.40
C ILE A 113 -2.84 6.82 4.30
N PRO A 114 -4.16 6.72 4.13
CA PRO A 114 -4.92 7.51 3.17
C PRO A 114 -4.79 9.02 3.42
N ALA A 115 -4.91 9.81 2.34
CA ALA A 115 -4.71 11.25 2.40
C ALA A 115 -5.63 11.96 3.40
N PHE A 116 -6.90 11.57 3.50
CA PHE A 116 -7.83 12.17 4.45
C PHE A 116 -7.53 11.80 5.91
N LEU A 117 -6.79 10.72 6.15
CA LEU A 117 -6.44 10.21 7.48
C LEU A 117 -5.00 10.58 7.89
N CYS A 118 -4.29 11.35 7.09
CA CYS A 118 -2.88 11.68 7.32
C CYS A 118 -2.59 12.46 8.62
N ARG A 119 -3.62 12.96 9.30
CA ARG A 119 -3.52 13.66 10.58
C ARG A 119 -4.20 12.90 11.74
N GLN A 120 -4.60 11.65 11.55
CA GLN A 120 -5.16 10.81 12.60
C GLN A 120 -4.06 10.23 13.48
N THR A 121 -3.85 10.83 14.66
CA THR A 121 -2.73 10.51 15.55
C THR A 121 -2.69 9.03 15.91
N ASP A 122 -3.81 8.45 16.34
CA ASP A 122 -3.86 7.06 16.79
C ASP A 122 -3.55 6.08 15.65
N LEU A 123 -4.00 6.38 14.42
CA LEU A 123 -3.70 5.59 13.24
C LEU A 123 -2.21 5.64 12.88
N LEU A 124 -1.60 6.82 12.96
CA LEU A 124 -0.17 7.01 12.69
C LEU A 124 0.70 6.30 13.74
N ILE A 125 0.32 6.37 15.02
CA ILE A 125 1.01 5.68 16.12
C ILE A 125 0.94 4.17 15.88
N ALA A 126 -0.28 3.62 15.67
CA ALA A 126 -0.46 2.20 15.45
C ALA A 126 0.32 1.68 14.23
N ALA A 127 0.36 2.45 13.14
CA ALA A 127 1.16 2.10 11.97
C ALA A 127 2.67 2.11 12.29
N GLY A 128 3.16 3.13 12.99
CA GLY A 128 4.57 3.25 13.39
C GLY A 128 5.04 2.13 14.32
N GLU A 129 4.19 1.71 15.25
CA GLU A 129 4.48 0.63 16.21
C GLU A 129 4.64 -0.74 15.56
N THR A 130 4.16 -0.93 14.31
CA THR A 130 4.37 -2.19 13.57
C THR A 130 5.82 -2.45 13.17
N GLY A 131 6.66 -1.41 13.15
CA GLY A 131 8.04 -1.47 12.65
C GLY A 131 8.15 -1.62 11.12
N LYS A 132 7.05 -1.61 10.39
CA LYS A 132 7.03 -1.62 8.91
C LYS A 132 7.26 -0.23 8.34
N VAL A 133 7.59 -0.15 7.05
CA VAL A 133 7.60 1.14 6.35
C VAL A 133 6.19 1.71 6.31
N VAL A 134 6.06 3.00 6.59
CA VAL A 134 4.78 3.72 6.56
C VAL A 134 4.81 4.76 5.45
N ASN A 135 3.89 4.63 4.48
CA ASN A 135 3.68 5.59 3.41
C ASN A 135 2.48 6.48 3.73
N VAL A 136 2.74 7.70 4.15
CA VAL A 136 1.66 8.68 4.45
C VAL A 136 1.36 9.48 3.19
N LYS A 137 0.16 9.32 2.63
CA LYS A 137 -0.30 10.17 1.53
C LYS A 137 -0.58 11.57 2.04
N LYS A 138 0.05 12.57 1.43
CA LYS A 138 -0.20 13.98 1.75
C LYS A 138 -1.67 14.32 1.55
N GLY A 139 -2.31 14.86 2.60
CA GLY A 139 -3.68 15.39 2.50
C GLY A 139 -3.75 16.55 1.50
N GLN A 140 -4.83 16.61 0.72
CA GLN A 140 -5.08 17.69 -0.24
C GLN A 140 -5.19 19.06 0.43
N PHE A 141 -5.60 19.07 1.71
CA PHE A 141 -5.75 20.26 2.55
C PHE A 141 -4.44 20.74 3.21
N LEU A 142 -3.32 20.03 3.02
CA LEU A 142 -2.02 20.38 3.56
C LEU A 142 -1.09 20.95 2.47
N SER A 143 -0.36 22.02 2.80
CA SER A 143 0.74 22.45 1.97
C SER A 143 1.92 21.44 2.07
N PRO A 144 2.80 21.34 1.05
CA PRO A 144 3.96 20.46 1.11
C PRO A 144 4.89 20.68 2.29
N TYR A 145 4.92 21.90 2.83
CA TYR A 145 5.77 22.28 3.97
C TYR A 145 5.18 21.92 5.34
N LYS A 146 3.97 21.35 5.38
CA LYS A 146 3.25 21.00 6.59
C LYS A 146 3.03 19.49 6.77
N VAL A 147 3.72 18.70 5.98
CA VAL A 147 3.69 17.23 6.04
C VAL A 147 4.85 16.72 6.87
#